data_2c213e964a78e67f6d08169628e12251
#
_entry.id   2c213e964a78e67f6d08169628e12251
#
_cell.length_a   1.000
_cell.length_b   1.000
_cell.length_c   1.000
_cell.angle_alpha   90.00
_cell.angle_beta   90.00
_cell.angle_gamma   90.00
#
_symmetry.space_group_name_H-M   'P 1'
#
loop_
_entity.id
_entity.type
_entity.pdbx_description
1 polymer ?
#
loop_
_entity_poly.entity_id
_entity_poly.type
_entity_poly.pdbx_seq_one_letter_code
_entity_poly.pdbx_strand_id
1 'polypeptide(L)'
;MGFDIYGVNPAMREIDESKYKTFNKYNPMEFADRMKVFKGEEGLEKKFYSEMNKRENENPGIYFRNNVWWWRPLWNYVCGSCEDILEEDDYDSGCDNSGHHITEEKASAMAKKLFELIESGDTKGYEDFHKKTMKEAEENNKGKKCGDDGWDWNDSYPFDVDNVRSFATFCAESGGFEIC
;
A
#
# COMPACT_ATOMS: atom_id res chain seq x y z
N MET A 1 11.21 -7.68 0.92
CA MET A 1 10.79 -7.13 2.21
C MET A 1 9.60 -6.21 1.94
N GLY A 2 8.57 -6.27 2.73
CA GLY A 2 7.37 -5.45 2.62
C GLY A 2 6.95 -4.94 3.98
N PHE A 3 6.01 -4.02 3.98
CA PHE A 3 5.35 -3.51 5.17
C PHE A 3 3.93 -4.07 5.18
N ASP A 4 3.60 -4.71 6.28
CA ASP A 4 2.28 -5.26 6.57
C ASP A 4 1.63 -4.37 7.64
N ILE A 5 0.48 -3.78 7.33
CA ILE A 5 -0.19 -2.81 8.19
C ILE A 5 -1.56 -3.38 8.57
N TYR A 6 -1.81 -3.48 9.86
CA TYR A 6 -3.02 -4.10 10.41
C TYR A 6 -3.88 -3.09 11.13
N GLY A 7 -5.18 -3.04 10.81
CA GLY A 7 -6.14 -2.25 11.55
C GLY A 7 -6.34 -2.80 12.96
N VAL A 8 -6.41 -1.90 13.95
CA VAL A 8 -6.58 -2.27 15.36
C VAL A 8 -8.04 -2.55 15.70
N ASN A 9 -8.95 -1.71 15.22
CA ASN A 9 -10.39 -1.85 15.42
C ASN A 9 -11.16 -1.57 14.12
N PRO A 10 -10.92 -2.39 13.07
CA PRO A 10 -11.45 -2.09 11.74
C PRO A 10 -12.98 -2.15 11.68
N ALA A 11 -13.55 -1.26 10.87
CA ALA A 11 -14.96 -1.31 10.52
C ALA A 11 -15.25 -2.59 9.73
N MET A 12 -16.12 -3.44 10.27
CA MET A 12 -16.44 -4.75 9.69
C MET A 12 -17.78 -4.73 8.97
N ARG A 13 -17.79 -5.19 7.72
CA ARG A 13 -19.00 -5.44 6.91
C ARG A 13 -19.15 -6.93 6.66
N GLU A 14 -20.40 -7.39 6.60
CA GLU A 14 -20.69 -8.76 6.19
C GLU A 14 -20.33 -8.97 4.72
N ILE A 15 -19.54 -10.01 4.46
CA ILE A 15 -19.07 -10.34 3.11
C ILE A 15 -20.01 -11.40 2.51
N ASP A 16 -20.54 -11.11 1.32
CA ASP A 16 -21.26 -12.12 0.52
C ASP A 16 -20.27 -13.08 -0.15
N GLU A 17 -19.91 -14.14 0.57
CA GLU A 17 -18.95 -15.16 0.14
C GLU A 17 -19.36 -15.88 -1.17
N SER A 18 -20.64 -15.80 -1.56
CA SER A 18 -21.09 -16.41 -2.83
C SER A 18 -20.49 -15.77 -4.08
N LYS A 19 -19.98 -14.54 -3.96
CA LYS A 19 -19.30 -13.81 -5.01
C LYS A 19 -17.86 -14.29 -5.30
N TYR A 20 -17.23 -14.99 -4.33
CA TYR A 20 -15.82 -15.33 -4.31
C TYR A 20 -15.57 -16.85 -4.43
N LYS A 21 -16.27 -17.48 -5.37
CA LYS A 21 -16.28 -18.95 -5.52
C LYS A 21 -14.91 -19.54 -5.81
N THR A 22 -14.11 -18.87 -6.63
CA THR A 22 -12.77 -19.34 -6.98
C THR A 22 -11.84 -19.18 -5.79
N PHE A 23 -11.86 -18.03 -5.13
CA PHE A 23 -11.10 -17.80 -3.91
C PHE A 23 -11.45 -18.84 -2.85
N ASN A 24 -12.73 -18.99 -2.50
CA ASN A 24 -13.19 -19.90 -1.45
C ASN A 24 -12.86 -21.37 -1.72
N LYS A 25 -12.83 -21.75 -3.00
CA LYS A 25 -12.47 -23.12 -3.39
C LYS A 25 -11.00 -23.43 -3.19
N TYR A 26 -10.12 -22.50 -3.53
CA TYR A 26 -8.67 -22.77 -3.58
C TYR A 26 -7.89 -22.16 -2.40
N ASN A 27 -8.45 -21.21 -1.66
CA ASN A 27 -7.77 -20.59 -0.51
C ASN A 27 -7.42 -21.59 0.61
N PRO A 28 -8.26 -22.62 0.94
CA PRO A 28 -7.91 -23.61 1.96
C PRO A 28 -6.79 -24.58 1.56
N MET A 29 -6.38 -24.59 0.29
CA MET A 29 -5.32 -25.48 -0.19
C MET A 29 -3.94 -24.96 0.23
N GLU A 30 -3.03 -25.90 0.51
CA GLU A 30 -1.62 -25.58 0.66
C GLU A 30 -1.08 -24.87 -0.58
N PHE A 31 -0.21 -23.87 -0.38
CA PHE A 31 0.29 -23.01 -1.45
C PHE A 31 0.89 -23.80 -2.62
N ALA A 32 1.73 -24.81 -2.31
CA ALA A 32 2.40 -25.63 -3.34
C ALA A 32 1.40 -26.41 -4.22
N ASP A 33 0.32 -26.91 -3.63
CA ASP A 33 -0.69 -27.69 -4.36
C ASP A 33 -1.61 -26.74 -5.16
N ARG A 34 -1.98 -25.61 -4.60
CA ARG A 34 -2.70 -24.54 -5.30
C ARG A 34 -1.94 -24.09 -6.55
N MET A 35 -0.62 -23.86 -6.44
CA MET A 35 0.21 -23.47 -7.57
C MET A 35 0.32 -24.55 -8.66
N LYS A 36 0.25 -25.85 -8.32
CA LYS A 36 0.17 -26.93 -9.31
C LYS A 36 -1.13 -26.85 -10.12
N VAL A 37 -2.25 -26.62 -9.43
CA VAL A 37 -3.56 -26.47 -10.10
C VAL A 37 -3.56 -25.24 -11.01
N PHE A 38 -3.04 -24.12 -10.57
CA PHE A 38 -2.99 -22.87 -11.35
C PHE A 38 -2.14 -23.02 -12.61
N LYS A 39 -1.04 -23.75 -12.56
CA LYS A 39 -0.20 -24.03 -13.74
C LYS A 39 -0.91 -24.91 -14.78
N GLY A 40 -1.89 -25.71 -14.35
CA GLY A 40 -2.66 -26.62 -15.22
C GLY A 40 -3.88 -25.95 -15.87
N GLU A 41 -4.29 -24.77 -15.43
CA GLU A 41 -5.51 -24.11 -15.91
C GLU A 41 -5.27 -22.61 -16.16
N GLU A 42 -5.24 -22.24 -17.44
CA GLU A 42 -4.95 -20.88 -17.87
C GLU A 42 -6.00 -19.88 -17.32
N GLY A 43 -5.53 -18.77 -16.76
CA GLY A 43 -6.36 -17.71 -16.22
C GLY A 43 -6.95 -17.96 -14.83
N LEU A 44 -6.84 -19.17 -14.29
CA LEU A 44 -7.37 -19.51 -12.96
C LEU A 44 -6.65 -18.74 -11.85
N GLU A 45 -5.33 -18.64 -11.92
CA GLU A 45 -4.52 -17.86 -10.98
C GLU A 45 -4.96 -16.39 -10.95
N LYS A 46 -5.10 -15.78 -12.12
CA LYS A 46 -5.56 -14.39 -12.25
C LYS A 46 -6.95 -14.20 -11.65
N LYS A 47 -7.84 -15.13 -11.87
CA LYS A 47 -9.20 -15.08 -11.31
C LYS A 47 -9.18 -15.22 -9.79
N PHE A 48 -8.38 -16.14 -9.26
CA PHE A 48 -8.22 -16.33 -7.81
C PHE A 48 -7.76 -15.04 -7.12
N TYR A 49 -6.68 -14.43 -7.60
CA TYR A 49 -6.15 -13.19 -7.01
C TYR A 49 -7.09 -12.00 -7.23
N SER A 50 -7.81 -11.95 -8.34
CA SER A 50 -8.84 -10.92 -8.56
C SER A 50 -9.99 -11.04 -7.57
N GLU A 51 -10.48 -12.25 -7.28
CA GLU A 51 -11.51 -12.46 -6.27
C GLU A 51 -10.99 -12.19 -4.86
N MET A 52 -9.76 -12.60 -4.55
CA MET A 52 -9.09 -12.31 -3.28
C MET A 52 -9.02 -10.80 -3.01
N ASN A 53 -8.47 -10.04 -3.94
CA ASN A 53 -8.32 -8.58 -3.80
C ASN A 53 -9.69 -7.88 -3.65
N LYS A 54 -10.71 -8.30 -4.41
CA LYS A 54 -12.05 -7.74 -4.28
C LYS A 54 -12.68 -8.03 -2.92
N ARG A 55 -12.48 -9.25 -2.39
CA ARG A 55 -12.96 -9.66 -1.09
C ARG A 55 -12.29 -8.87 0.04
N GLU A 56 -10.97 -8.69 -0.04
CA GLU A 56 -10.21 -7.87 0.90
C GLU A 56 -10.69 -6.42 0.90
N ASN A 57 -10.99 -5.87 -0.27
CA ASN A 57 -11.50 -4.51 -0.43
C ASN A 57 -12.94 -4.30 0.11
N GLU A 58 -13.68 -5.35 0.46
CA GLU A 58 -14.98 -5.18 1.15
C GLU A 58 -14.80 -4.72 2.61
N ASN A 59 -13.65 -5.01 3.22
CA ASN A 59 -13.25 -4.55 4.56
C ASN A 59 -11.82 -3.98 4.52
N PRO A 60 -11.61 -2.84 3.85
CA PRO A 60 -10.28 -2.29 3.59
C PRO A 60 -9.52 -1.86 4.84
N GLY A 61 -10.21 -1.65 5.96
CA GLY A 61 -9.59 -1.29 7.25
C GLY A 61 -8.89 -2.44 7.97
N ILE A 62 -9.03 -3.70 7.52
CA ILE A 62 -8.40 -4.84 8.19
C ILE A 62 -6.90 -4.88 7.93
N TYR A 63 -6.52 -4.71 6.68
CA TYR A 63 -5.15 -4.94 6.23
C TYR A 63 -4.80 -4.10 5.03
N PHE A 64 -3.59 -3.51 5.08
CA PHE A 64 -2.98 -2.82 3.95
C PHE A 64 -1.53 -3.29 3.81
N ARG A 65 -1.07 -3.44 2.56
CA ARG A 65 0.29 -3.90 2.30
C ARG A 65 0.93 -3.16 1.16
N ASN A 66 2.19 -2.79 1.38
CA ASN A 66 3.08 -2.36 0.33
C ASN A 66 4.44 -3.06 0.44
N ASN A 67 5.09 -3.32 -0.70
CA ASN A 67 6.52 -3.61 -0.66
C ASN A 67 7.30 -2.33 -0.31
N VAL A 68 8.57 -2.50 0.08
CA VAL A 68 9.43 -1.37 0.52
C VAL A 68 9.54 -0.24 -0.51
N TRP A 69 9.50 -0.56 -1.81
CA TRP A 69 9.64 0.41 -2.89
C TRP A 69 8.42 1.33 -3.00
N TRP A 70 7.23 0.80 -2.79
CA TRP A 70 5.97 1.54 -2.77
C TRP A 70 5.68 2.20 -1.42
N TRP A 71 6.08 1.54 -0.32
CA TRP A 71 5.84 2.05 1.03
C TRP A 71 6.59 3.33 1.32
N ARG A 72 7.90 3.35 1.06
CA ARG A 72 8.75 4.51 1.38
C ARG A 72 8.26 5.82 0.75
N PRO A 73 7.99 5.91 -0.57
CA PRO A 73 7.47 7.15 -1.14
C PRO A 73 6.07 7.49 -0.66
N LEU A 74 5.21 6.50 -0.43
CA LEU A 74 3.91 6.71 0.18
C LEU A 74 4.05 7.31 1.58
N TRP A 75 4.84 6.66 2.46
CA TRP A 75 5.02 7.11 3.84
C TRP A 75 5.68 8.48 3.93
N ASN A 76 6.69 8.76 3.12
CA ASN A 76 7.31 10.10 3.03
C ASN A 76 6.29 11.17 2.62
N TYR A 77 5.42 10.86 1.65
CA TYR A 77 4.34 11.76 1.25
C TYR A 77 3.33 11.98 2.37
N VAL A 78 2.93 10.92 3.06
CA VAL A 78 2.01 10.97 4.20
C VAL A 78 2.61 11.82 5.32
N CYS A 79 3.85 11.59 5.71
CA CYS A 79 4.54 12.35 6.75
C CYS A 79 4.59 13.87 6.41
N GLY A 80 5.00 14.19 5.19
CA GLY A 80 5.05 15.61 4.76
C GLY A 80 3.69 16.27 4.63
N SER A 81 2.64 15.50 4.31
CA SER A 81 1.28 16.00 4.17
C SER A 81 0.52 16.11 5.50
N CYS A 82 0.90 15.32 6.49
CA CYS A 82 0.25 15.16 7.79
C CYS A 82 1.15 15.59 8.97
N GLU A 83 2.08 16.52 8.75
CA GLU A 83 3.01 17.01 9.78
C GLU A 83 2.31 17.66 10.98
N ASP A 84 1.07 18.13 10.80
CA ASP A 84 0.21 18.67 11.85
C ASP A 84 -0.55 17.57 12.63
N ILE A 85 -0.48 16.32 12.22
CA ILE A 85 -1.19 15.17 12.79
C ILE A 85 -0.22 14.16 13.43
N LEU A 86 0.89 13.90 12.73
CA LEU A 86 1.90 12.92 13.11
C LEU A 86 2.99 13.56 13.98
N GLU A 87 3.57 12.77 14.89
CA GLU A 87 4.70 13.15 15.72
C GLU A 87 6.01 12.60 15.12
N GLU A 88 7.16 13.11 15.58
CA GLU A 88 8.48 12.68 15.10
C GLU A 88 8.67 11.16 15.25
N ASP A 89 8.16 10.58 16.34
CA ASP A 89 8.23 9.15 16.61
C ASP A 89 7.42 8.32 15.59
N ASP A 90 6.30 8.87 15.09
CA ASP A 90 5.50 8.23 14.05
C ASP A 90 6.26 8.18 12.72
N TYR A 91 7.03 9.25 12.40
CA TYR A 91 7.82 9.29 11.16
C TYR A 91 8.88 8.21 11.11
N ASP A 92 9.67 8.12 12.18
CA ASP A 92 10.80 7.20 12.26
C ASP A 92 10.33 5.74 12.32
N SER A 93 9.32 5.48 13.16
CA SER A 93 8.78 4.14 13.36
C SER A 93 8.00 3.60 12.16
N GLY A 94 7.45 4.48 11.31
CA GLY A 94 6.83 4.08 10.04
C GLY A 94 7.84 3.60 8.98
N CYS A 95 9.15 3.74 9.25
CA CYS A 95 10.21 3.25 8.38
C CYS A 95 10.71 1.85 8.72
N ASP A 96 10.25 1.28 9.83
CA ASP A 96 10.60 -0.07 10.27
C ASP A 96 9.36 -0.93 10.57
N ASN A 97 9.55 -2.25 10.68
CA ASN A 97 8.48 -3.21 10.96
C ASN A 97 8.49 -3.58 12.45
N SER A 98 8.42 -2.61 13.35
CA SER A 98 8.54 -2.80 14.80
C SER A 98 7.21 -2.94 15.54
N GLY A 99 6.09 -2.85 14.84
CA GLY A 99 4.75 -2.86 15.46
C GLY A 99 4.35 -1.49 16.00
N HIS A 100 4.82 -0.39 15.38
CA HIS A 100 4.43 0.95 15.79
C HIS A 100 2.94 1.19 15.62
N HIS A 101 2.31 1.77 16.64
CA HIS A 101 0.88 1.97 16.71
C HIS A 101 0.49 3.43 16.40
N ILE A 102 -0.34 3.59 15.39
CA ILE A 102 -1.03 4.86 15.07
C ILE A 102 -2.45 4.82 15.62
N THR A 103 -2.83 5.80 16.43
CA THR A 103 -4.15 5.83 17.07
C THR A 103 -5.29 6.05 16.07
N GLU A 104 -6.54 5.73 16.49
CA GLU A 104 -7.73 5.94 15.67
C GLU A 104 -7.90 7.42 15.27
N GLU A 105 -7.64 8.34 16.21
CA GLU A 105 -7.73 9.79 15.97
C GLU A 105 -6.75 10.24 14.89
N LYS A 106 -5.48 9.79 14.98
CA LYS A 106 -4.46 10.09 13.97
C LYS A 106 -4.84 9.48 12.62
N ALA A 107 -5.23 8.21 12.59
CA ALA A 107 -5.63 7.50 11.37
C ALA A 107 -6.80 8.20 10.66
N SER A 108 -7.86 8.55 11.39
CA SER A 108 -9.00 9.30 10.87
C SER A 108 -8.63 10.68 10.32
N ALA A 109 -7.79 11.42 11.05
CA ALA A 109 -7.33 12.74 10.62
C ALA A 109 -6.46 12.66 9.36
N MET A 110 -5.54 11.69 9.29
CA MET A 110 -4.73 11.38 8.11
C MET A 110 -5.62 11.05 6.90
N ALA A 111 -6.61 10.16 7.08
CA ALA A 111 -7.53 9.79 6.01
C ALA A 111 -8.23 11.02 5.42
N LYS A 112 -8.80 11.87 6.27
CA LYS A 112 -9.47 13.10 5.87
C LYS A 112 -8.53 14.00 5.07
N LYS A 113 -7.34 14.27 5.59
CA LYS A 113 -6.33 15.12 4.96
C LYS A 113 -5.92 14.58 3.58
N LEU A 114 -5.63 13.27 3.48
CA LEU A 114 -5.24 12.64 2.23
C LEU A 114 -6.35 12.69 1.18
N PHE A 115 -7.61 12.47 1.54
CA PHE A 115 -8.73 12.63 0.61
C PHE A 115 -8.88 14.07 0.14
N GLU A 116 -8.75 15.07 1.01
CA GLU A 116 -8.76 16.48 0.63
C GLU A 116 -7.66 16.82 -0.39
N LEU A 117 -6.43 16.31 -0.19
CA LEU A 117 -5.31 16.49 -1.12
C LEU A 117 -5.50 15.77 -2.46
N ILE A 118 -6.17 14.62 -2.45
CA ILE A 118 -6.55 13.91 -3.69
C ILE A 118 -7.60 14.69 -4.45
N GLU A 119 -8.63 15.21 -3.78
CA GLU A 119 -9.73 15.96 -4.39
C GLU A 119 -9.29 17.32 -4.91
N SER A 120 -8.37 18.01 -4.21
CA SER A 120 -7.78 19.28 -4.68
C SER A 120 -6.88 19.11 -5.90
N GLY A 121 -6.36 17.89 -6.13
CA GLY A 121 -5.38 17.61 -7.17
C GLY A 121 -3.92 17.76 -6.73
N ASP A 122 -3.66 18.12 -5.46
CA ASP A 122 -2.29 18.29 -4.93
C ASP A 122 -1.52 16.96 -4.98
N THR A 123 -2.16 15.84 -4.60
CA THR A 123 -1.57 14.50 -4.73
C THR A 123 -1.20 14.18 -6.18
N LYS A 124 -2.02 14.61 -7.15
CA LYS A 124 -1.73 14.40 -8.57
C LYS A 124 -0.54 15.26 -9.03
N GLY A 125 -0.47 16.50 -8.56
CA GLY A 125 0.68 17.37 -8.81
C GLY A 125 1.98 16.77 -8.28
N TYR A 126 1.94 16.18 -7.08
CA TYR A 126 3.09 15.47 -6.49
C TYR A 126 3.46 14.22 -7.31
N GLU A 127 2.47 13.42 -7.74
CA GLU A 127 2.71 12.26 -8.63
C GLU A 127 3.43 12.66 -9.91
N ASP A 128 2.99 13.74 -10.56
CA ASP A 128 3.57 14.20 -11.82
C ASP A 128 5.01 14.69 -11.61
N PHE A 129 5.27 15.42 -10.51
CA PHE A 129 6.62 15.81 -10.12
C PHE A 129 7.50 14.57 -9.84
N HIS A 130 6.99 13.61 -9.08
CA HIS A 130 7.71 12.39 -8.72
C HIS A 130 8.08 11.56 -9.96
N LYS A 131 7.13 11.39 -10.90
CA LYS A 131 7.38 10.73 -12.19
C LYS A 131 8.46 11.41 -13.03
N LYS A 132 8.54 12.74 -12.96
CA LYS A 132 9.61 13.49 -13.63
C LYS A 132 10.96 13.18 -12.98
N THR A 133 11.05 13.21 -11.65
CA THR A 133 12.26 12.87 -10.89
C THR A 133 12.75 11.45 -11.20
N MET A 134 11.82 10.48 -11.26
CA MET A 134 12.15 9.10 -11.63
C MET A 134 12.78 9.01 -13.03
N LYS A 135 12.20 9.70 -14.02
CA LYS A 135 12.76 9.72 -15.39
C LYS A 135 14.14 10.36 -15.44
N GLU A 136 14.36 11.42 -14.68
CA GLU A 136 15.68 12.06 -14.57
C GLU A 136 16.70 11.09 -13.95
N ALA A 137 16.30 10.34 -12.92
CA ALA A 137 17.13 9.30 -12.30
C ALA A 137 17.44 8.15 -13.28
N GLU A 138 16.44 7.66 -14.03
CA GLU A 138 16.64 6.66 -15.09
C GLU A 138 17.67 7.13 -16.14
N GLU A 139 17.58 8.39 -16.58
CA GLU A 139 18.57 8.97 -17.51
C GLU A 139 19.96 9.04 -16.88
N ASN A 140 20.07 9.47 -15.62
CA ASN A 140 21.33 9.55 -14.89
C ASN A 140 21.99 8.18 -14.68
N ASN A 141 21.20 7.11 -14.61
CA ASN A 141 21.64 5.74 -14.41
C ASN A 141 22.03 5.02 -15.72
N LYS A 142 21.77 5.63 -16.90
CA LYS A 142 22.11 5.00 -18.17
C LYS A 142 23.61 4.67 -18.27
N GLY A 143 23.88 3.41 -18.53
CA GLY A 143 25.24 2.88 -18.64
C GLY A 143 25.94 2.56 -17.32
N LYS A 144 25.29 2.78 -16.18
CA LYS A 144 25.76 2.38 -14.86
C LYS A 144 25.16 1.03 -14.45
N LYS A 145 25.80 0.35 -13.52
CA LYS A 145 25.20 -0.82 -12.83
C LYS A 145 24.58 -0.35 -11.52
N CYS A 146 23.49 -1.02 -11.12
CA CYS A 146 22.85 -0.75 -9.84
C CYS A 146 23.85 -0.86 -8.68
N GLY A 147 23.96 0.22 -7.90
CA GLY A 147 24.90 0.32 -6.79
C GLY A 147 26.28 0.88 -7.12
N ASP A 148 26.56 1.24 -8.39
CA ASP A 148 27.76 1.98 -8.76
C ASP A 148 27.80 3.35 -8.06
N ASP A 149 28.99 3.93 -7.93
CA ASP A 149 29.13 5.29 -7.42
C ASP A 149 28.34 6.29 -8.29
N GLY A 150 27.53 7.13 -7.64
CA GLY A 150 26.63 8.05 -8.31
C GLY A 150 25.36 7.42 -8.92
N TRP A 151 25.00 6.18 -8.52
CA TRP A 151 23.68 5.62 -8.83
C TRP A 151 22.57 6.43 -8.16
N ASP A 152 21.57 6.83 -8.93
CA ASP A 152 20.41 7.56 -8.42
C ASP A 152 19.26 6.59 -8.12
N TRP A 153 18.96 6.38 -6.84
CA TRP A 153 17.94 5.44 -6.36
C TRP A 153 16.49 5.91 -6.57
N ASN A 154 16.29 7.16 -7.00
CA ASN A 154 14.94 7.67 -7.25
C ASN A 154 14.22 6.93 -8.38
N ASP A 155 14.93 6.24 -9.26
CA ASP A 155 14.36 5.39 -10.31
C ASP A 155 13.58 4.17 -9.77
N SER A 156 13.82 3.81 -8.51
CA SER A 156 13.32 2.57 -7.89
C SER A 156 12.10 2.77 -7.00
N TYR A 157 11.66 4.01 -6.76
CA TYR A 157 10.60 4.34 -5.80
C TYR A 157 9.36 4.91 -6.48
N PRO A 158 8.42 4.07 -6.97
CA PRO A 158 7.23 4.54 -7.66
C PRO A 158 6.23 5.20 -6.70
N PHE A 159 5.48 6.18 -7.20
CA PHE A 159 4.40 6.85 -6.49
C PHE A 159 3.20 7.05 -7.41
N ASP A 160 1.98 6.81 -6.91
CA ASP A 160 0.74 7.14 -7.60
C ASP A 160 -0.40 7.51 -6.63
N VAL A 161 -1.38 8.22 -7.17
CA VAL A 161 -2.59 8.66 -6.45
C VAL A 161 -3.42 7.47 -5.96
N ASP A 162 -3.46 6.36 -6.69
CA ASP A 162 -4.28 5.20 -6.33
C ASP A 162 -3.75 4.50 -5.08
N ASN A 163 -2.41 4.45 -4.90
CA ASN A 163 -1.81 3.92 -3.68
C ASN A 163 -2.12 4.82 -2.47
N VAL A 164 -2.06 6.15 -2.63
CA VAL A 164 -2.47 7.11 -1.58
C VAL A 164 -3.94 6.95 -1.24
N ARG A 165 -4.81 6.82 -2.24
CA ARG A 165 -6.25 6.61 -2.04
C ARG A 165 -6.55 5.32 -1.29
N SER A 166 -5.87 4.24 -1.65
CA SER A 166 -6.02 2.94 -0.99
C SER A 166 -5.58 3.02 0.47
N PHE A 167 -4.48 3.68 0.76
CA PHE A 167 -4.01 3.90 2.12
C PHE A 167 -4.94 4.82 2.92
N ALA A 168 -5.45 5.91 2.33
CA ALA A 168 -6.42 6.79 2.96
C ALA A 168 -7.73 6.04 3.32
N THR A 169 -8.19 5.16 2.42
CA THR A 169 -9.36 4.30 2.67
C THR A 169 -9.11 3.34 3.83
N PHE A 170 -7.92 2.70 3.86
CA PHE A 170 -7.50 1.87 4.97
C PHE A 170 -7.50 2.66 6.29
N CYS A 171 -6.85 3.82 6.33
CA CYS A 171 -6.79 4.67 7.53
C CYS A 171 -8.18 5.06 8.04
N ALA A 172 -9.13 5.39 7.13
CA ALA A 172 -10.49 5.76 7.49
C ALA A 172 -11.28 4.63 8.19
N GLU A 173 -10.95 3.38 7.89
CA GLU A 173 -11.71 2.21 8.32
C GLU A 173 -10.94 1.30 9.30
N SER A 174 -9.68 1.61 9.60
CA SER A 174 -8.79 0.75 10.40
C SER A 174 -9.05 0.82 11.91
N GLY A 175 -9.67 1.92 12.41
CA GLY A 175 -9.81 2.17 13.84
C GLY A 175 -8.46 2.29 14.55
N GLY A 176 -7.48 2.93 13.90
CA GLY A 176 -6.07 2.91 14.25
C GLY A 176 -5.35 1.72 13.60
N PHE A 177 -4.02 1.74 13.54
CA PHE A 177 -3.28 0.65 12.89
C PHE A 177 -1.88 0.44 13.46
N GLU A 178 -1.33 -0.75 13.19
CA GLU A 178 0.06 -1.12 13.51
C GLU A 178 0.85 -1.36 12.23
N ILE A 179 2.10 -0.88 12.20
CA ILE A 179 3.05 -1.06 11.10
C ILE A 179 4.02 -2.19 11.47
N CYS A 180 3.96 -3.34 10.72
CA CYS A 180 4.71 -4.57 11.02
C CYS A 180 5.60 -5.03 9.85
#